data_cacd1b0ee859623305926056f9d54ef1
#
_entry.id   cacd1b0ee859623305926056f9d54ef1
#
_cell.length_a   1.000
_cell.length_b   1.000
_cell.length_c   1.000
_cell.angle_alpha   90.00
_cell.angle_beta   90.00
_cell.angle_gamma   90.00
#
_symmetry.space_group_name_H-M   'P 1'
#
loop_
_entity.id
_entity.type
_entity.pdbx_description
1 polymer ?
#
loop_
_entity_poly.entity_id
_entity_poly.type
_entity_poly.pdbx_seq_one_letter_code
_entity_poly.pdbx_strand_id
1 'polypeptide(L)'
;MCIRDSYHGVLYAGLMLTEAGPSTLEFNCRFGDPETQCVLPRLRSDLLDLLERAVRPGGLEGAGLEWSPEPAVTLVLASGAYPASASLGDRISGLEEAGSEPCVEVLHAGTATDGRGGFVTAGGRVLNVTASGTTLAEARERAYAAADRIEFDGRQLRRDIAAEAAERVEA
;
A
#
# COMPACT_ATOMS: atom_id res chain seq x y z
N MET A 1 21.27 -1.24 -29.19
CA MET A 1 21.77 -1.44 -27.81
C MET A 1 21.06 -2.66 -27.27
N CYS A 2 21.73 -3.83 -27.21
CA CYS A 2 21.14 -5.03 -26.63
C CYS A 2 21.32 -4.93 -25.12
N ILE A 3 20.27 -4.53 -24.42
CA ILE A 3 20.26 -4.55 -22.96
C ILE A 3 20.01 -6.01 -22.55
N ARG A 4 21.06 -6.76 -22.36
CA ARG A 4 21.07 -8.07 -21.71
C ARG A 4 21.82 -7.99 -20.39
N ASP A 5 21.64 -6.89 -19.70
CA ASP A 5 22.28 -6.70 -18.40
C ASP A 5 21.37 -7.28 -17.32
N SER A 6 21.97 -7.88 -16.31
CA SER A 6 21.27 -8.33 -15.12
C SER A 6 20.70 -7.10 -14.40
N TYR A 7 19.42 -7.16 -13.99
CA TYR A 7 18.80 -6.13 -13.18
C TYR A 7 19.15 -6.34 -11.70
N HIS A 8 19.55 -5.27 -11.03
CA HIS A 8 19.79 -5.24 -9.59
C HIS A 8 18.86 -4.25 -8.93
N GLY A 9 18.16 -4.65 -7.88
CA GLY A 9 17.22 -3.82 -7.14
C GLY A 9 15.84 -4.45 -7.02
N VAL A 10 14.80 -3.62 -6.90
CA VAL A 10 13.41 -4.05 -6.73
C VAL A 10 12.69 -4.01 -8.08
N LEU A 11 12.10 -5.13 -8.47
CA LEU A 11 11.23 -5.24 -9.62
C LEU A 11 9.82 -5.62 -9.14
N TYR A 12 8.85 -4.74 -9.41
CA TYR A 12 7.44 -5.04 -9.24
C TYR A 12 6.85 -5.53 -10.57
N ALA A 13 6.16 -6.67 -10.53
CA ALA A 13 5.41 -7.21 -11.66
C ALA A 13 3.91 -7.13 -11.37
N GLY A 14 3.19 -6.28 -12.09
CA GLY A 14 1.73 -6.23 -12.09
C GLY A 14 1.17 -7.37 -12.92
N LEU A 15 0.45 -8.30 -12.29
CA LEU A 15 -0.10 -9.49 -12.92
C LEU A 15 -1.62 -9.53 -12.79
N MET A 16 -2.28 -9.97 -13.85
CA MET A 16 -3.67 -10.36 -13.83
C MET A 16 -3.77 -11.88 -13.92
N LEU A 17 -4.42 -12.50 -12.93
CA LEU A 17 -4.71 -13.92 -12.96
C LEU A 17 -5.95 -14.16 -13.84
N THR A 18 -5.79 -14.91 -14.92
CA THR A 18 -6.87 -15.24 -15.85
C THR A 18 -7.05 -16.76 -15.91
N GLU A 19 -8.12 -17.24 -16.53
CA GLU A 19 -8.36 -18.67 -16.75
C GLU A 19 -7.23 -19.32 -17.59
N ALA A 20 -6.57 -18.55 -18.47
CA ALA A 20 -5.43 -19.00 -19.26
C ALA A 20 -4.09 -18.91 -18.53
N GLY A 21 -4.07 -18.46 -17.26
CA GLY A 21 -2.90 -18.24 -16.45
C GLY A 21 -2.58 -16.77 -16.23
N PRO A 22 -1.42 -16.44 -15.61
CA PRO A 22 -1.04 -15.07 -15.31
C PRO A 22 -0.72 -14.28 -16.59
N SER A 23 -1.31 -13.09 -16.71
CA SER A 23 -1.04 -12.12 -17.77
C SER A 23 -0.35 -10.90 -17.17
N THR A 24 0.75 -10.47 -17.78
CA THR A 24 1.51 -9.31 -17.30
C THR A 24 0.84 -8.02 -17.74
N LEU A 25 0.57 -7.13 -16.80
CA LEU A 25 0.06 -5.79 -17.05
C LEU A 25 1.21 -4.79 -17.24
N GLU A 26 2.14 -4.78 -16.27
CA GLU A 26 3.29 -3.86 -16.28
C GLU A 26 4.44 -4.38 -15.45
N PHE A 27 5.62 -3.79 -15.67
CA PHE A 27 6.77 -3.91 -14.77
C PHE A 27 7.18 -2.51 -14.27
N ASN A 28 7.50 -2.40 -12.99
CA ASN A 28 8.06 -1.20 -12.39
C ASN A 28 9.40 -1.49 -11.74
N CYS A 29 10.41 -0.66 -12.02
CA CYS A 29 11.77 -0.79 -11.45
C CYS A 29 11.87 -0.16 -10.05
N ARG A 30 10.85 -0.37 -9.23
CA ARG A 30 10.72 0.16 -7.87
C ARG A 30 9.65 -0.61 -7.13
N PHE A 31 9.54 -0.36 -5.83
CA PHE A 31 8.40 -0.84 -5.05
C PHE A 31 7.07 -0.35 -5.64
N GLY A 32 6.05 -1.20 -5.62
CA GLY A 32 4.69 -0.83 -6.00
C GLY A 32 4.07 0.20 -5.04
N ASP A 33 3.14 0.98 -5.54
CA ASP A 33 2.33 1.90 -4.75
C ASP A 33 0.89 1.83 -5.26
N PRO A 34 -0.06 1.25 -4.48
CA PRO A 34 -0.01 1.05 -3.03
C PRO A 34 0.41 -0.37 -2.55
N GLU A 35 0.99 -1.23 -3.35
CA GLU A 35 1.27 -2.64 -3.00
C GLU A 35 2.26 -2.76 -1.85
N THR A 36 3.28 -1.90 -1.81
CA THR A 36 4.32 -1.89 -0.77
C THR A 36 3.73 -1.72 0.62
N GLN A 37 2.68 -0.92 0.75
CA GLN A 37 1.99 -0.65 1.99
C GLN A 37 1.29 -1.90 2.59
N CYS A 38 1.04 -2.93 1.76
CA CYS A 38 0.60 -4.25 2.23
C CYS A 38 1.74 -5.25 2.40
N VAL A 39 2.77 -5.15 1.57
CA VAL A 39 3.87 -6.12 1.52
C VAL A 39 4.82 -5.94 2.71
N LEU A 40 5.28 -4.71 2.95
CA LEU A 40 6.29 -4.46 3.98
C LEU A 40 5.83 -4.74 5.41
N PRO A 41 4.60 -4.40 5.85
CA PRO A 41 4.14 -4.75 7.20
C PRO A 41 4.11 -6.26 7.48
N ARG A 42 4.03 -7.07 6.43
CA ARG A 42 4.06 -8.53 6.54
C ARG A 42 5.47 -9.12 6.48
N LEU A 43 6.46 -8.37 6.03
CA LEU A 43 7.84 -8.85 5.95
C LEU A 43 8.46 -8.91 7.35
N ARG A 44 8.95 -10.09 7.76
CA ARG A 44 9.65 -10.32 9.03
C ARG A 44 11.16 -10.34 8.87
N SER A 45 11.65 -10.64 7.66
CA SER A 45 13.06 -10.55 7.32
C SER A 45 13.54 -9.09 7.33
N ASP A 46 14.82 -8.87 7.66
CA ASP A 46 15.40 -7.53 7.60
C ASP A 46 15.46 -7.03 6.15
N LEU A 47 14.71 -5.94 5.89
CA LEU A 47 14.64 -5.34 4.56
C LEU A 47 15.97 -4.73 4.14
N LEU A 48 16.75 -4.16 5.07
CA LEU A 48 18.03 -3.54 4.75
C LEU A 48 19.04 -4.60 4.26
N ASP A 49 19.14 -5.74 4.96
CA ASP A 49 19.98 -6.86 4.54
C ASP A 49 19.60 -7.35 3.13
N LEU A 50 18.29 -7.48 2.86
CA LEU A 50 17.79 -7.88 1.54
C LEU A 50 18.17 -6.86 0.45
N LEU A 51 18.04 -5.57 0.73
CA LEU A 51 18.40 -4.51 -0.22
C LEU A 51 19.91 -4.44 -0.47
N GLU A 52 20.74 -4.58 0.58
CA GLU A 52 22.20 -4.66 0.45
C GLU A 52 22.66 -5.87 -0.37
N ARG A 53 21.96 -6.99 -0.25
CA ARG A 53 22.19 -8.19 -1.06
C ARG A 53 21.71 -8.01 -2.49
N ALA A 54 20.54 -7.39 -2.70
CA ALA A 54 19.93 -7.20 -4.01
C ALA A 54 20.77 -6.36 -4.98
N VAL A 55 21.64 -5.48 -4.49
CA VAL A 55 22.52 -4.66 -5.34
C VAL A 55 23.82 -5.35 -5.75
N ARG A 56 24.05 -6.58 -5.30
CA ARG A 56 25.26 -7.39 -5.61
C ARG A 56 24.90 -8.53 -6.56
N PRO A 57 25.72 -8.82 -7.58
CA PRO A 57 25.53 -10.01 -8.42
C PRO A 57 25.47 -11.29 -7.57
N GLY A 58 24.40 -12.10 -7.74
CA GLY A 58 24.19 -13.33 -6.98
C GLY A 58 23.89 -13.13 -5.49
N GLY A 59 23.78 -11.90 -5.00
CA GLY A 59 23.65 -11.62 -3.57
C GLY A 59 22.38 -12.18 -2.93
N LEU A 60 21.32 -12.41 -3.71
CA LEU A 60 20.07 -13.01 -3.23
C LEU A 60 20.07 -14.55 -3.30
N GLU A 61 21.14 -15.19 -3.80
CA GLU A 61 21.22 -16.65 -3.80
C GLU A 61 21.14 -17.18 -2.37
N GLY A 62 20.20 -18.11 -2.15
CA GLY A 62 19.94 -18.70 -0.83
C GLY A 62 19.29 -17.75 0.19
N ALA A 63 18.88 -16.53 -0.20
CA ALA A 63 18.11 -15.66 0.67
C ALA A 63 16.70 -16.23 0.87
N GLY A 64 16.32 -16.47 2.13
CA GLY A 64 14.95 -16.77 2.51
C GLY A 64 14.19 -15.49 2.86
N LEU A 65 12.89 -15.50 2.61
CA LEU A 65 11.98 -14.45 3.07
C LEU A 65 11.04 -15.04 4.12
N GLU A 66 11.01 -14.42 5.28
CA GLU A 66 10.05 -14.76 6.34
C GLU A 66 8.89 -13.75 6.31
N TRP A 67 7.68 -14.28 6.33
CA TRP A 67 6.45 -13.48 6.26
C TRP A 67 5.56 -13.69 7.47
N SER A 68 4.87 -12.64 7.91
CA SER A 68 3.73 -12.79 8.79
C SER A 68 2.63 -13.60 8.07
N PRO A 69 2.00 -14.59 8.76
CA PRO A 69 0.85 -15.28 8.22
C PRO A 69 -0.39 -14.37 8.13
N GLU A 70 -0.42 -13.30 8.91
CA GLU A 70 -1.54 -12.38 8.98
C GLU A 70 -1.70 -11.60 7.65
N PRO A 71 -2.89 -11.60 7.04
CA PRO A 71 -3.18 -10.79 5.87
C PRO A 71 -3.19 -9.30 6.20
N ALA A 72 -2.95 -8.48 5.19
CA ALA A 72 -3.04 -7.03 5.29
C ALA A 72 -3.88 -6.46 4.15
N VAL A 73 -4.59 -5.36 4.41
CA VAL A 73 -5.37 -4.59 3.45
C VAL A 73 -4.93 -3.14 3.53
N THR A 74 -4.67 -2.50 2.39
CA THR A 74 -4.43 -1.07 2.31
C THR A 74 -5.49 -0.38 1.46
N LEU A 75 -5.91 0.79 1.90
CA LEU A 75 -6.90 1.63 1.27
C LEU A 75 -6.26 2.97 0.90
N VAL A 76 -6.41 3.39 -0.35
CA VAL A 76 -5.96 4.71 -0.79
C VAL A 76 -7.10 5.71 -0.60
N LEU A 77 -6.84 6.77 0.16
CA LEU A 77 -7.70 7.94 0.25
C LEU A 77 -7.18 8.98 -0.76
N ALA A 78 -8.00 9.28 -1.75
CA ALA A 78 -7.66 10.22 -2.82
C ALA A 78 -8.38 11.55 -2.67
N SER A 79 -7.77 12.63 -3.17
CA SER A 79 -8.37 13.96 -3.20
C SER A 79 -9.48 14.05 -4.25
N GLY A 80 -10.28 15.09 -4.16
CA GLY A 80 -11.34 15.38 -5.13
C GLY A 80 -10.79 15.44 -6.56
N ALA A 81 -11.60 14.98 -7.51
CA ALA A 81 -11.30 14.94 -8.95
C ALA A 81 -10.14 14.00 -9.37
N TYR A 82 -9.53 13.22 -8.48
CA TYR A 82 -8.56 12.19 -8.84
C TYR A 82 -9.22 11.09 -9.72
N PRO A 83 -8.61 10.57 -10.79
CA PRO A 83 -7.22 10.80 -11.22
C PRO A 83 -7.02 11.97 -12.20
N ALA A 84 -8.07 12.64 -12.64
CA ALA A 84 -7.99 13.69 -13.66
C ALA A 84 -7.24 14.94 -13.17
N SER A 85 -7.41 15.27 -11.88
CA SER A 85 -6.74 16.37 -11.18
C SER A 85 -6.61 16.05 -9.70
N ALA A 86 -6.14 17.00 -8.90
CA ALA A 86 -6.09 16.88 -7.44
C ALA A 86 -6.58 18.17 -6.80
N SER A 87 -7.41 18.04 -5.75
CA SER A 87 -7.69 19.14 -4.82
C SER A 87 -6.55 19.27 -3.84
N LEU A 88 -6.06 20.49 -3.66
CA LEU A 88 -4.90 20.79 -2.81
C LEU A 88 -5.28 21.80 -1.72
N GLY A 89 -4.68 21.64 -0.54
CA GLY A 89 -4.87 22.55 0.59
C GLY A 89 -6.08 22.24 1.46
N ASP A 90 -6.80 21.16 1.20
CA ASP A 90 -7.93 20.73 2.02
C ASP A 90 -7.43 20.17 3.34
N ARG A 91 -7.95 20.66 4.47
CA ARG A 91 -7.51 20.23 5.80
C ARG A 91 -7.90 18.77 6.06
N ILE A 92 -6.95 18.02 6.57
CA ILE A 92 -7.13 16.61 6.94
C ILE A 92 -7.37 16.53 8.46
N SER A 93 -8.42 15.81 8.87
CA SER A 93 -8.76 15.52 10.26
C SER A 93 -8.89 14.01 10.51
N GLY A 94 -8.92 13.60 11.79
CA GLY A 94 -9.11 12.21 12.20
C GLY A 94 -7.87 11.32 12.10
N LEU A 95 -6.68 11.88 11.83
CA LEU A 95 -5.44 11.09 11.66
C LEU A 95 -5.02 10.39 12.95
N GLU A 96 -5.09 11.09 14.10
CA GLU A 96 -4.71 10.52 15.40
C GLU A 96 -5.66 9.41 15.82
N GLU A 97 -6.96 9.61 15.64
CA GLU A 97 -7.99 8.61 15.95
C GLU A 97 -7.85 7.37 15.06
N ALA A 98 -7.57 7.55 13.78
CA ALA A 98 -7.35 6.45 12.85
C ALA A 98 -6.05 5.69 13.19
N GLY A 99 -4.97 6.40 13.46
CA GLY A 99 -3.65 5.82 13.77
C GLY A 99 -3.55 5.21 15.17
N SER A 100 -4.50 5.50 16.07
CA SER A 100 -4.54 4.88 17.40
C SER A 100 -5.15 3.48 17.44
N GLU A 101 -5.75 3.04 16.35
CA GLU A 101 -6.35 1.70 16.25
C GLU A 101 -5.26 0.62 16.19
N PRO A 102 -5.40 -0.47 16.96
CA PRO A 102 -4.45 -1.58 16.91
C PRO A 102 -4.35 -2.19 15.51
N CYS A 103 -3.12 -2.50 15.10
CA CYS A 103 -2.83 -3.11 13.80
C CYS A 103 -3.24 -2.25 12.59
N VAL A 104 -3.32 -0.93 12.78
CA VAL A 104 -3.58 0.06 11.73
C VAL A 104 -2.40 1.01 11.61
N GLU A 105 -2.02 1.29 10.38
CA GLU A 105 -1.02 2.31 10.04
C GLU A 105 -1.62 3.31 9.05
N VAL A 106 -1.45 4.61 9.34
CA VAL A 106 -1.81 5.70 8.44
C VAL A 106 -0.54 6.27 7.82
N LEU A 107 -0.39 6.06 6.52
CA LEU A 107 0.80 6.44 5.78
C LEU A 107 0.53 7.68 4.92
N HIS A 108 1.38 8.68 5.07
CA HIS A 108 1.30 9.90 4.28
C HIS A 108 1.85 9.70 2.88
N ALA A 109 1.12 10.21 1.87
CA ALA A 109 1.52 10.27 0.47
C ALA A 109 1.49 11.73 -0.02
N GLY A 110 0.41 12.16 -0.64
CA GLY A 110 0.24 13.54 -1.11
C GLY A 110 -0.28 14.46 0.01
N THR A 111 0.50 14.68 1.05
CA THR A 111 0.17 15.58 2.16
C THR A 111 1.25 16.64 2.37
N ALA A 112 0.88 17.78 2.93
CA ALA A 112 1.78 18.82 3.40
C ALA A 112 1.34 19.31 4.79
N THR A 113 2.24 19.94 5.53
CA THR A 113 1.91 20.61 6.79
C THR A 113 1.24 21.96 6.53
N ASP A 114 0.26 22.31 7.35
CA ASP A 114 -0.42 23.63 7.28
C ASP A 114 0.34 24.75 8.00
N GLY A 115 1.52 24.46 8.55
CA GLY A 115 2.33 25.40 9.35
C GLY A 115 1.78 25.67 10.77
N ARG A 116 0.69 25.01 11.17
CA ARG A 116 0.04 25.14 12.49
C ARG A 116 -0.04 23.80 13.23
N GLY A 117 0.68 22.80 12.73
CA GLY A 117 0.72 21.45 13.29
C GLY A 117 -0.34 20.49 12.71
N GLY A 118 -1.12 20.93 11.71
CA GLY A 118 -2.05 20.10 10.96
C GLY A 118 -1.51 19.69 9.60
N PHE A 119 -2.27 18.84 8.89
CA PHE A 119 -1.98 18.36 7.55
C PHE A 119 -3.07 18.80 6.57
N VAL A 120 -2.65 19.00 5.32
CA VAL A 120 -3.52 19.34 4.19
C VAL A 120 -3.21 18.43 3.00
N THR A 121 -4.16 18.30 2.07
CA THR A 121 -3.95 17.61 0.80
C THR A 121 -2.92 18.35 -0.05
N ALA A 122 -2.00 17.58 -0.65
CA ALA A 122 -0.93 18.09 -1.51
C ALA A 122 -0.69 17.19 -2.74
N GLY A 123 -1.64 16.30 -3.06
CA GLY A 123 -1.54 15.40 -4.19
C GLY A 123 -2.83 14.63 -4.45
N GLY A 124 -2.85 13.85 -5.52
CA GLY A 124 -4.03 13.05 -5.91
C GLY A 124 -4.29 11.88 -4.95
N ARG A 125 -3.28 11.04 -4.69
CA ARG A 125 -3.32 10.03 -3.61
C ARG A 125 -2.79 10.69 -2.35
N VAL A 126 -3.64 10.84 -1.34
CA VAL A 126 -3.37 11.68 -0.15
C VAL A 126 -2.79 10.83 0.98
N LEU A 127 -3.47 9.74 1.31
CA LEU A 127 -3.11 8.83 2.41
C LEU A 127 -3.32 7.38 2.00
N ASN A 128 -2.60 6.48 2.68
CA ASN A 128 -2.92 5.08 2.69
C ASN A 128 -3.25 4.67 4.13
N VAL A 129 -4.34 3.92 4.30
CA VAL A 129 -4.70 3.27 5.56
C VAL A 129 -4.48 1.79 5.39
N THR A 130 -3.51 1.25 6.11
CA THR A 130 -3.17 -0.17 6.07
C THR A 130 -3.54 -0.82 7.38
N ALA A 131 -4.21 -1.96 7.33
CA ALA A 131 -4.50 -2.75 8.53
C ALA A 131 -4.16 -4.22 8.31
N SER A 132 -3.76 -4.89 9.38
CA SER A 132 -3.60 -6.35 9.44
C SER A 132 -4.64 -6.97 10.38
N GLY A 133 -4.89 -8.27 10.18
CA GLY A 133 -5.83 -9.03 11.01
C GLY A 133 -5.55 -10.52 10.93
N THR A 134 -6.21 -11.31 11.77
CA THR A 134 -6.09 -12.76 11.75
C THR A 134 -6.74 -13.39 10.51
N THR A 135 -7.74 -12.69 9.94
CA THR A 135 -8.38 -13.01 8.67
C THR A 135 -8.35 -11.81 7.72
N LEU A 136 -8.55 -12.06 6.43
CA LEU A 136 -8.63 -10.98 5.45
C LEU A 136 -9.87 -10.10 5.67
N ALA A 137 -10.98 -10.68 6.12
CA ALA A 137 -12.18 -9.94 6.48
C ALA A 137 -11.92 -8.99 7.64
N GLU A 138 -11.25 -9.45 8.70
CA GLU A 138 -10.87 -8.62 9.85
C GLU A 138 -9.91 -7.47 9.45
N ALA A 139 -8.88 -7.77 8.66
CA ALA A 139 -7.96 -6.74 8.15
C ALA A 139 -8.70 -5.68 7.32
N ARG A 140 -9.64 -6.12 6.49
CA ARG A 140 -10.49 -5.24 5.68
C ARG A 140 -11.39 -4.36 6.55
N GLU A 141 -12.10 -4.94 7.51
CA GLU A 141 -12.99 -4.23 8.42
C GLU A 141 -12.24 -3.13 9.20
N ARG A 142 -11.07 -3.46 9.77
CA ARG A 142 -10.20 -2.52 10.47
C ARG A 142 -9.73 -1.37 9.58
N ALA A 143 -9.27 -1.69 8.35
CA ALA A 143 -8.82 -0.66 7.41
C ALA A 143 -9.94 0.34 7.08
N TYR A 144 -11.17 -0.15 6.82
CA TYR A 144 -12.30 0.73 6.54
C TYR A 144 -12.75 1.51 7.77
N ALA A 145 -12.81 0.90 8.95
CA ALA A 145 -13.17 1.59 10.18
C ALA A 145 -12.22 2.75 10.50
N ALA A 146 -10.92 2.55 10.29
CA ALA A 146 -9.92 3.59 10.46
C ALA A 146 -10.01 4.66 9.35
N ALA A 147 -10.16 4.25 8.09
CA ALA A 147 -10.30 5.17 6.96
C ALA A 147 -11.53 6.08 7.10
N ASP A 148 -12.62 5.57 7.68
CA ASP A 148 -13.86 6.34 7.87
C ASP A 148 -13.75 7.43 8.94
N ARG A 149 -12.70 7.41 9.78
CA ARG A 149 -12.39 8.49 10.74
C ARG A 149 -11.65 9.66 10.10
N ILE A 150 -11.02 9.44 8.95
CA ILE A 150 -10.23 10.47 8.28
C ILE A 150 -11.12 11.25 7.33
N GLU A 151 -11.12 12.59 7.47
CA GLU A 151 -11.93 13.46 6.64
C GLU A 151 -11.11 14.59 6.02
N PHE A 152 -11.41 14.89 4.76
CA PHE A 152 -11.00 16.07 4.02
C PHE A 152 -11.98 16.31 2.87
N ASP A 153 -12.03 17.52 2.35
CA ASP A 153 -13.01 17.88 1.33
C ASP A 153 -12.81 17.08 0.03
N GLY A 154 -13.91 16.60 -0.54
CA GLY A 154 -13.89 15.80 -1.75
C GLY A 154 -13.21 14.43 -1.63
N ARG A 155 -12.97 13.91 -0.43
CA ARG A 155 -12.35 12.61 -0.20
C ARG A 155 -13.00 11.51 -1.03
N GLN A 156 -12.17 10.75 -1.76
CA GLN A 156 -12.57 9.58 -2.52
C GLN A 156 -11.95 8.31 -1.93
N LEU A 157 -12.75 7.26 -1.83
CA LEU A 157 -12.37 5.95 -1.32
C LEU A 157 -13.17 4.87 -2.04
N ARG A 158 -12.48 3.85 -2.58
CA ARG A 158 -13.13 2.64 -3.09
C ARG A 158 -13.62 1.77 -1.95
N ARG A 159 -14.87 1.29 -2.03
CA ARG A 159 -15.51 0.47 -0.99
C ARG A 159 -15.45 -1.04 -1.24
N ASP A 160 -14.92 -1.46 -2.39
CA ASP A 160 -14.88 -2.85 -2.86
C ASP A 160 -13.52 -3.54 -2.67
N ILE A 161 -12.52 -2.83 -2.11
CA ILE A 161 -11.18 -3.39 -1.93
C ILE A 161 -11.23 -4.64 -1.04
N ALA A 162 -10.62 -5.73 -1.52
CA ALA A 162 -10.56 -7.04 -0.88
C ALA A 162 -11.92 -7.70 -0.55
N ALA A 163 -13.06 -7.20 -1.05
CA ALA A 163 -14.38 -7.77 -0.73
C ALA A 163 -14.50 -9.21 -1.22
N GLU A 164 -14.32 -9.42 -2.52
CA GLU A 164 -14.41 -10.76 -3.14
C GLU A 164 -13.37 -11.75 -2.58
N ALA A 165 -12.14 -11.26 -2.31
CA ALA A 165 -11.08 -12.10 -1.76
C ALA A 165 -11.38 -12.54 -0.31
N ALA A 166 -11.99 -11.68 0.50
CA ALA A 166 -12.39 -12.02 1.86
C ALA A 166 -13.47 -13.12 1.87
N GLU A 167 -14.48 -13.03 0.99
CA GLU A 167 -15.53 -14.03 0.85
C GLU A 167 -14.99 -15.41 0.42
N ARG A 168 -14.00 -15.44 -0.48
CA ARG A 168 -13.41 -16.69 -1.00
C ARG A 168 -12.57 -17.45 0.03
N VAL A 169 -11.97 -16.74 0.98
CA VAL A 169 -11.11 -17.38 2.01
C VAL A 169 -11.95 -18.00 3.14
N GLU A 170 -13.18 -17.52 3.33
CA GLU A 170 -14.12 -18.03 4.34
C GLU A 170 -14.96 -19.21 3.84
N ALA A 171 -14.95 -19.51 2.54
CA ALA A 171 -15.69 -20.60 1.91
C ALA A 171 -14.82 -21.87 1.77
#